data_30bc16fe827a35bb61d4de3e62687335
#
_entry.id   30bc16fe827a35bb61d4de3e62687335
#
_cell.length_a   1.000
_cell.length_b   1.000
_cell.length_c   1.000
_cell.angle_alpha   90.00
_cell.angle_beta   90.00
_cell.angle_gamma   90.00
#
_symmetry.space_group_name_H-M   'P 1'
#
loop_
_entity.id
_entity.type
_entity.pdbx_description
1 polymer ?
#
loop_
_entity_poly.entity_id
_entity_poly.type
_entity_poly.pdbx_seq_one_letter_code
_entity_poly.pdbx_strand_id
1 'polypeptide(L)'
;MTGETENKTEKLIDVIDLKKSFGDLEVLKGISVTINKGDIVCIIGPSGSGKSTFLRCLNCMEDPTGGQIIFDGVDIADMKVDINVHRRKMGMVFQQFNLFNNKTVIQNIMLAPVHIGLQELRKAKWKSLFGGQKPEKTKQQIITEAHDNAMKLLARIGLED
;
A
#
# COMPACT_ATOMS: atom_id res chain seq x y z
N MET A 1 -31.26 10.99 -30.03
CA MET A 1 -31.10 10.54 -28.64
C MET A 1 -29.80 9.75 -28.57
N THR A 2 -28.70 10.44 -28.37
CA THR A 2 -27.37 9.85 -28.21
C THR A 2 -27.17 9.59 -26.73
N GLY A 3 -27.26 8.32 -26.34
CA GLY A 3 -26.96 7.90 -24.98
C GLY A 3 -25.45 8.01 -24.76
N GLU A 4 -25.02 9.05 -24.04
CA GLU A 4 -23.73 9.11 -23.43
C GLU A 4 -23.72 8.03 -22.34
N THR A 5 -23.04 6.92 -22.60
CA THR A 5 -22.63 5.97 -21.57
C THR A 5 -21.60 6.72 -20.69
N GLU A 6 -22.05 7.31 -19.58
CA GLU A 6 -21.16 7.74 -18.51
C GLU A 6 -20.29 6.54 -18.13
N ASN A 7 -19.05 6.59 -18.56
CA ASN A 7 -18.01 5.65 -18.15
C ASN A 7 -17.74 5.95 -16.68
N LYS A 8 -18.46 5.29 -15.78
CA LYS A 8 -18.38 5.47 -14.33
C LYS A 8 -17.00 4.99 -13.91
N THR A 9 -16.03 5.91 -13.91
CA THR A 9 -14.66 5.62 -13.47
C THR A 9 -14.71 5.10 -12.04
N GLU A 10 -14.15 3.90 -11.84
CA GLU A 10 -14.15 3.23 -10.56
C GLU A 10 -13.27 4.03 -9.56
N LYS A 11 -13.90 4.54 -8.49
CA LYS A 11 -13.19 5.25 -7.44
C LYS A 11 -12.21 4.30 -6.74
N LEU A 12 -10.94 4.69 -6.67
CA LEU A 12 -9.90 3.94 -5.98
C LEU A 12 -9.66 4.49 -4.57
N ILE A 13 -9.54 5.81 -4.45
CA ILE A 13 -9.34 6.50 -3.17
C ILE A 13 -10.30 7.68 -3.12
N ASP A 14 -11.02 7.82 -2.01
CA ASP A 14 -11.84 8.99 -1.73
C ASP A 14 -11.40 9.60 -0.40
N VAL A 15 -10.85 10.80 -0.45
CA VAL A 15 -10.36 11.53 0.71
C VAL A 15 -11.39 12.59 1.06
N ILE A 16 -11.84 12.61 2.31
CA ILE A 16 -12.92 13.48 2.78
C ILE A 16 -12.45 14.27 4.00
N ASP A 17 -12.37 15.59 3.86
CA ASP A 17 -12.02 16.55 4.93
C ASP A 17 -10.77 16.14 5.73
N LEU A 18 -9.74 15.65 5.04
CA LEU A 18 -8.53 15.11 5.65
C LEU A 18 -7.75 16.19 6.40
N LYS A 19 -7.54 15.97 7.69
CA LYS A 19 -6.81 16.88 8.59
C LYS A 19 -5.62 16.18 9.21
N LYS A 20 -4.52 16.92 9.36
CA LYS A 20 -3.35 16.46 10.10
C LYS A 20 -2.69 17.62 10.83
N SER A 21 -2.56 17.45 12.14
CA SER A 21 -1.80 18.35 12.99
C SER A 21 -0.65 17.61 13.68
N PHE A 22 0.42 18.34 13.96
CA PHE A 22 1.56 17.92 14.78
C PHE A 22 1.64 18.89 15.98
N GLY A 23 1.12 18.47 17.14
CA GLY A 23 0.87 19.38 18.24
C GLY A 23 -0.07 20.51 17.80
N ASP A 24 0.35 21.77 18.00
CA ASP A 24 -0.42 22.96 17.64
C ASP A 24 -0.30 23.34 16.14
N LEU A 25 0.59 22.69 15.40
CA LEU A 25 0.80 22.97 13.97
C LEU A 25 -0.15 22.18 13.09
N GLU A 26 -1.16 22.85 12.54
CA GLU A 26 -2.07 22.26 11.57
C GLU A 26 -1.43 22.29 10.16
N VAL A 27 -1.11 21.10 9.62
CA VAL A 27 -0.44 20.93 8.32
C VAL A 27 -1.43 20.65 7.20
N LEU A 28 -2.40 19.76 7.42
CA LEU A 28 -3.51 19.51 6.50
C LEU A 28 -4.81 20.06 7.11
N LYS A 29 -5.49 20.91 6.35
CA LYS A 29 -6.60 21.75 6.84
C LYS A 29 -7.94 21.39 6.19
N GLY A 30 -8.20 20.09 5.99
CA GLY A 30 -9.45 19.63 5.39
C GLY A 30 -9.34 19.47 3.88
N ILE A 31 -8.50 18.53 3.44
CA ILE A 31 -8.33 18.20 2.02
C ILE A 31 -9.36 17.16 1.62
N SER A 32 -10.09 17.43 0.52
CA SER A 32 -11.00 16.46 -0.09
C SER A 32 -10.62 16.27 -1.56
N VAL A 33 -10.44 15.01 -1.97
CA VAL A 33 -10.09 14.64 -3.34
C VAL A 33 -10.52 13.20 -3.62
N THR A 34 -11.03 12.96 -4.81
CA THR A 34 -11.30 11.61 -5.32
C THR A 34 -10.25 11.24 -6.36
N ILE A 35 -9.68 10.05 -6.24
CA ILE A 35 -8.72 9.45 -7.18
C ILE A 35 -9.36 8.20 -7.75
N ASN A 36 -9.49 8.13 -9.06
CA ASN A 36 -10.06 6.98 -9.75
C ASN A 36 -8.95 6.00 -10.16
N LYS A 37 -9.37 4.79 -10.48
CA LYS A 37 -8.46 3.77 -11.00
C LYS A 37 -7.86 4.19 -12.34
N GLY A 38 -6.53 4.20 -12.41
CA GLY A 38 -5.78 4.63 -13.60
C GLY A 38 -5.41 6.11 -13.62
N ASP A 39 -5.85 6.92 -12.65
CA ASP A 39 -5.48 8.32 -12.57
C ASP A 39 -3.99 8.50 -12.28
N ILE A 40 -3.40 9.54 -12.87
CA ILE A 40 -2.08 10.06 -12.53
C ILE A 40 -2.28 11.42 -11.88
N VAL A 41 -1.99 11.52 -10.58
CA VAL A 41 -2.21 12.73 -9.79
C VAL A 41 -0.88 13.38 -9.44
N CYS A 42 -0.72 14.67 -9.76
CA CYS A 42 0.43 15.48 -9.37
C CYS A 42 0.06 16.42 -8.23
N ILE A 43 0.87 16.43 -7.15
CA ILE A 43 0.72 17.34 -6.03
C ILE A 43 1.83 18.39 -6.11
N ILE A 44 1.47 19.64 -6.35
CA ILE A 44 2.40 20.77 -6.47
C ILE A 44 2.20 21.77 -5.32
N GLY A 45 3.26 22.45 -4.96
CA GLY A 45 3.25 23.46 -3.90
C GLY A 45 4.66 23.72 -3.34
N PRO A 46 4.86 24.78 -2.56
CA PRO A 46 6.15 25.14 -1.97
C PRO A 46 6.65 24.07 -0.98
N SER A 47 7.93 24.12 -0.62
CA SER A 47 8.47 23.29 0.45
C SER A 47 7.72 23.55 1.76
N GLY A 48 7.46 22.50 2.55
CA GLY A 48 6.72 22.62 3.81
C GLY A 48 5.19 22.70 3.67
N SER A 49 4.62 22.70 2.46
CA SER A 49 3.16 22.81 2.27
C SER A 49 2.34 21.52 2.60
N GLY A 50 2.96 20.52 3.19
CA GLY A 50 2.24 19.30 3.61
C GLY A 50 2.12 18.19 2.56
N LYS A 51 2.73 18.33 1.35
CA LYS A 51 2.63 17.30 0.27
C LYS A 51 3.04 15.91 0.72
N SER A 52 4.19 15.79 1.36
CA SER A 52 4.68 14.51 1.87
C SER A 52 3.83 13.98 3.03
N THR A 53 3.30 14.89 3.85
CA THR A 53 2.36 14.54 4.93
C THR A 53 1.08 13.97 4.34
N PHE A 54 0.52 14.61 3.30
CA PHE A 54 -0.65 14.10 2.61
C PHE A 54 -0.42 12.70 2.04
N LEU A 55 0.69 12.48 1.31
CA LEU A 55 1.02 11.14 0.78
C LEU A 55 1.20 10.10 1.88
N ARG A 56 1.80 10.47 3.03
CA ARG A 56 1.94 9.56 4.17
C ARG A 56 0.62 9.26 4.86
N CYS A 57 -0.32 10.22 4.88
CA CYS A 57 -1.66 9.97 5.37
C CYS A 57 -2.44 9.01 4.47
N LEU A 58 -2.27 9.08 3.13
CA LEU A 58 -2.99 8.21 2.20
C LEU A 58 -2.71 6.71 2.42
N ASN A 59 -1.56 6.34 2.95
CA ASN A 59 -1.26 4.95 3.32
C ASN A 59 -1.16 4.74 4.83
N CYS A 60 -1.66 5.72 5.63
CA CYS A 60 -1.66 5.72 7.09
C CYS A 60 -0.28 5.48 7.71
N MET A 61 0.82 5.91 7.05
CA MET A 61 2.14 6.02 7.71
C MET A 61 2.17 7.18 8.71
N GLU A 62 1.33 8.18 8.47
CA GLU A 62 0.96 9.24 9.40
C GLU A 62 -0.54 9.14 9.62
N ASP A 63 -0.96 8.91 10.84
CA ASP A 63 -2.38 8.82 11.16
C ASP A 63 -3.02 10.22 11.03
N PRO A 64 -4.13 10.36 10.29
CA PRO A 64 -4.87 11.60 10.24
C PRO A 64 -5.34 12.04 11.64
N THR A 65 -5.47 13.34 11.85
CA THR A 65 -6.13 13.88 13.07
C THR A 65 -7.63 14.10 12.87
N GLY A 66 -8.10 13.99 11.62
CA GLY A 66 -9.53 14.08 11.27
C GLY A 66 -9.76 13.82 9.79
N GLY A 67 -11.02 13.64 9.43
CA GLY A 67 -11.43 13.25 8.09
C GLY A 67 -11.40 11.74 7.86
N GLN A 68 -11.60 11.35 6.60
CA GLN A 68 -11.67 9.94 6.18
C GLN A 68 -10.82 9.67 4.95
N ILE A 69 -10.36 8.45 4.82
CA ILE A 69 -9.65 7.95 3.64
C ILE A 69 -10.30 6.63 3.23
N ILE A 70 -11.19 6.69 2.27
CA ILE A 70 -11.87 5.51 1.75
C ILE A 70 -11.00 4.89 0.65
N PHE A 71 -10.44 3.72 0.89
CA PHE A 71 -9.67 2.95 -0.08
C PHE A 71 -10.36 1.62 -0.35
N ASP A 72 -10.68 1.36 -1.61
CA ASP A 72 -11.38 0.13 -2.00
C ASP A 72 -12.67 -0.10 -1.17
N GLY A 73 -13.41 1.00 -0.90
CA GLY A 73 -14.66 1.01 -0.15
C GLY A 73 -14.52 0.92 1.38
N VAL A 74 -13.29 0.92 1.93
CA VAL A 74 -13.02 0.84 3.37
C VAL A 74 -12.36 2.12 3.86
N ASP A 75 -12.86 2.69 4.96
CA ASP A 75 -12.19 3.83 5.63
C ASP A 75 -10.94 3.31 6.35
N ILE A 76 -9.79 3.50 5.74
CA ILE A 76 -8.50 3.04 6.28
C ILE A 76 -7.93 3.95 7.38
N ALA A 77 -8.56 5.10 7.62
CA ALA A 77 -8.24 5.98 8.75
C ALA A 77 -8.92 5.53 10.05
N ASP A 78 -9.91 4.64 9.99
CA ASP A 78 -10.53 4.05 11.18
C ASP A 78 -9.53 3.11 11.88
N MET A 79 -9.21 3.42 13.14
CA MET A 79 -8.28 2.61 13.97
C MET A 79 -8.73 1.15 14.18
N LYS A 80 -9.99 0.82 13.89
CA LYS A 80 -10.50 -0.57 13.96
C LYS A 80 -10.10 -1.41 12.76
N VAL A 81 -9.63 -0.78 11.67
CA VAL A 81 -9.23 -1.44 10.43
C VAL A 81 -7.77 -1.91 10.54
N ASP A 82 -7.51 -3.19 10.20
CA ASP A 82 -6.13 -3.66 10.06
C ASP A 82 -5.51 -3.07 8.78
N ILE A 83 -4.85 -1.93 8.92
CA ILE A 83 -4.21 -1.21 7.82
C ILE A 83 -3.19 -2.06 7.06
N ASN A 84 -2.58 -3.08 7.69
CA ASN A 84 -1.59 -3.92 7.02
C ASN A 84 -2.19 -4.73 5.87
N VAL A 85 -3.48 -5.06 5.94
CA VAL A 85 -4.20 -5.71 4.83
C VAL A 85 -4.27 -4.79 3.62
N HIS A 86 -4.54 -3.50 3.83
CA HIS A 86 -4.68 -2.50 2.78
C HIS A 86 -3.32 -2.05 2.24
N ARG A 87 -2.31 -1.87 3.09
CA ARG A 87 -0.93 -1.53 2.69
C ARG A 87 -0.29 -2.55 1.74
N ARG A 88 -0.74 -3.80 1.73
CA ARG A 88 -0.30 -4.81 0.75
C ARG A 88 -0.67 -4.45 -0.70
N LYS A 89 -1.71 -3.64 -0.86
CA LYS A 89 -2.20 -3.15 -2.16
C LYS A 89 -1.63 -1.77 -2.54
N MET A 90 -0.88 -1.12 -1.64
CA MET A 90 -0.33 0.21 -1.81
C MET A 90 1.18 0.17 -1.82
N GLY A 91 1.81 0.74 -2.85
CA GLY A 91 3.26 0.97 -2.90
C GLY A 91 3.58 2.42 -2.59
N MET A 92 4.69 2.67 -1.89
CA MET A 92 5.23 4.01 -1.69
C MET A 92 6.71 4.03 -2.03
N VAL A 93 7.11 4.99 -2.88
CA VAL A 93 8.51 5.24 -3.21
C VAL A 93 8.98 6.46 -2.42
N PHE A 94 10.02 6.29 -1.62
CA PHE A 94 10.62 7.35 -0.81
C PHE A 94 11.78 8.01 -1.55
N GLN A 95 12.12 9.24 -1.16
CA GLN A 95 13.32 9.93 -1.67
C GLN A 95 14.61 9.20 -1.28
N GLN A 96 14.64 8.60 -0.08
CA GLN A 96 15.71 7.71 0.34
C GLN A 96 15.35 6.28 -0.04
N PHE A 97 16.33 5.50 -0.46
CA PHE A 97 16.10 4.14 -0.95
C PHE A 97 15.56 3.19 0.13
N ASN A 98 15.77 3.49 1.42
CA ASN A 98 15.28 2.72 2.58
C ASN A 98 15.58 1.21 2.47
N LEU A 99 16.73 0.87 1.91
CA LEU A 99 17.17 -0.51 1.78
C LEU A 99 17.79 -1.01 3.09
N PHE A 100 17.62 -2.28 3.37
CA PHE A 100 18.34 -2.95 4.44
C PHE A 100 19.77 -3.21 4.01
N ASN A 101 20.72 -2.46 4.57
CA ASN A 101 22.14 -2.50 4.20
C ASN A 101 22.82 -3.86 4.47
N ASN A 102 22.24 -4.68 5.33
CA ASN A 102 22.69 -6.04 5.63
C ASN A 102 22.09 -7.11 4.72
N LYS A 103 21.44 -6.70 3.64
CA LYS A 103 20.80 -7.58 2.65
C LYS A 103 21.23 -7.24 1.24
N THR A 104 21.30 -8.26 0.39
CA THR A 104 21.50 -8.07 -1.05
C THR A 104 20.27 -7.41 -1.69
N VAL A 105 20.39 -6.91 -2.91
CA VAL A 105 19.27 -6.33 -3.67
C VAL A 105 18.11 -7.31 -3.76
N ILE A 106 18.38 -8.54 -4.18
CA ILE A 106 17.37 -9.58 -4.30
C ILE A 106 16.69 -9.90 -2.96
N GLN A 107 17.45 -9.94 -1.87
CA GLN A 107 16.91 -10.15 -0.53
C GLN A 107 16.02 -9.00 -0.07
N ASN A 108 16.34 -7.76 -0.45
CA ASN A 108 15.49 -6.60 -0.18
C ASN A 108 14.15 -6.72 -0.92
N ILE A 109 14.17 -7.10 -2.21
CA ILE A 109 12.96 -7.28 -3.03
C ILE A 109 12.10 -8.42 -2.48
N MET A 110 12.72 -9.52 -2.08
CA MET A 110 12.02 -10.72 -1.58
C MET A 110 11.45 -10.56 -0.16
N LEU A 111 11.90 -9.57 0.61
CA LEU A 111 11.59 -9.47 2.04
C LEU A 111 10.10 -9.46 2.34
N ALA A 112 9.36 -8.55 1.72
CA ALA A 112 7.92 -8.42 1.95
C ALA A 112 7.11 -9.61 1.41
N PRO A 113 7.29 -10.07 0.15
CA PRO A 113 6.59 -11.25 -0.37
C PRO A 113 6.78 -12.50 0.48
N VAL A 114 8.02 -12.78 0.88
CA VAL A 114 8.33 -13.96 1.72
C VAL A 114 7.69 -13.82 3.10
N HIS A 115 7.79 -12.64 3.74
CA HIS A 115 7.20 -12.40 5.05
C HIS A 115 5.68 -12.59 5.04
N ILE A 116 4.99 -12.00 4.07
CA ILE A 116 3.54 -12.10 3.90
C ILE A 116 3.13 -13.56 3.64
N GLY A 117 3.78 -14.22 2.68
CA GLY A 117 3.49 -15.61 2.35
C GLY A 117 3.68 -16.57 3.53
N LEU A 118 4.72 -16.36 4.34
CA LEU A 118 4.94 -17.16 5.55
C LEU A 118 3.90 -16.88 6.64
N GLN A 119 3.42 -15.65 6.78
CA GLN A 119 2.32 -15.33 7.70
C GLN A 119 1.03 -16.04 7.27
N GLU A 120 0.71 -16.02 5.99
CA GLU A 120 -0.47 -16.69 5.43
C GLU A 120 -0.38 -18.20 5.59
N LEU A 121 0.80 -18.77 5.32
CA LEU A 121 1.06 -20.19 5.55
C LEU A 121 0.83 -20.59 7.03
N ARG A 122 1.30 -19.77 7.99
CA ARG A 122 1.08 -20.02 9.43
C ARG A 122 -0.40 -19.97 9.77
N LYS A 123 -1.13 -18.96 9.30
CA LYS A 123 -2.58 -18.83 9.50
C LYS A 123 -3.34 -20.02 8.91
N ALA A 124 -2.97 -20.45 7.70
CA ALA A 124 -3.60 -21.60 7.03
C ALA A 124 -3.32 -22.91 7.77
N LYS A 125 -2.08 -23.15 8.23
CA LYS A 125 -1.73 -24.31 9.05
C LYS A 125 -2.53 -24.35 10.35
N TRP A 126 -2.68 -23.20 11.01
CA TRP A 126 -3.45 -23.13 12.25
C TRP A 126 -4.93 -23.43 12.01
N LYS A 127 -5.53 -22.87 10.96
CA LYS A 127 -6.90 -23.19 10.56
C LYS A 127 -7.09 -24.67 10.23
N SER A 128 -6.10 -25.31 9.59
CA SER A 128 -6.19 -26.74 9.22
C SER A 128 -6.20 -27.67 10.43
N LEU A 129 -5.65 -27.25 11.58
CA LEU A 129 -5.73 -28.03 12.85
C LEU A 129 -7.15 -28.09 13.41
N PHE A 130 -8.02 -27.13 13.02
CA PHE A 130 -9.41 -27.03 13.47
C PHE A 130 -10.41 -27.37 12.33
N GLY A 131 -10.02 -28.23 11.39
CA GLY A 131 -10.91 -28.69 10.30
C GLY A 131 -10.94 -27.80 9.06
N GLY A 132 -10.06 -26.79 8.95
CA GLY A 132 -9.91 -25.96 7.75
C GLY A 132 -9.09 -26.66 6.65
N GLN A 133 -9.11 -26.08 5.44
CA GLN A 133 -8.33 -26.56 4.30
C GLN A 133 -6.83 -26.53 4.58
N LYS A 134 -6.10 -27.53 4.04
CA LYS A 134 -4.64 -27.56 4.09
C LYS A 134 -4.06 -26.38 3.31
N PRO A 135 -2.89 -25.83 3.73
CA PRO A 135 -2.20 -24.80 2.97
C PRO A 135 -1.91 -25.25 1.54
N GLU A 136 -2.22 -24.40 0.58
CA GLU A 136 -1.95 -24.65 -0.85
C GLU A 136 -0.45 -24.64 -1.19
N LYS A 137 0.32 -23.83 -0.45
CA LYS A 137 1.75 -23.61 -0.71
C LYS A 137 2.61 -24.07 0.46
N THR A 138 3.78 -24.59 0.11
CA THR A 138 4.86 -24.88 1.06
C THR A 138 5.75 -23.65 1.28
N LYS A 139 6.53 -23.66 2.34
CA LYS A 139 7.55 -22.61 2.60
C LYS A 139 8.52 -22.45 1.40
N GLN A 140 8.96 -23.57 0.82
CA GLN A 140 9.88 -23.56 -0.29
C GLN A 140 9.27 -22.92 -1.53
N GLN A 141 8.03 -23.26 -1.86
CA GLN A 141 7.33 -22.66 -3.00
C GLN A 141 7.17 -21.14 -2.85
N ILE A 142 6.85 -20.65 -1.64
CA ILE A 142 6.75 -19.21 -1.36
C ILE A 142 8.09 -18.50 -1.62
N ILE A 143 9.20 -19.10 -1.18
CA ILE A 143 10.55 -18.53 -1.37
C ILE A 143 10.93 -18.55 -2.85
N THR A 144 10.70 -19.67 -3.55
CA THR A 144 11.01 -19.81 -4.98
C THR A 144 10.21 -18.82 -5.82
N GLU A 145 8.90 -18.70 -5.59
CA GLU A 145 8.07 -17.72 -6.31
C GLU A 145 8.52 -16.27 -6.05
N ALA A 146 8.88 -15.94 -4.82
CA ALA A 146 9.38 -14.62 -4.48
C ALA A 146 10.71 -14.31 -5.18
N HIS A 147 11.60 -15.31 -5.26
CA HIS A 147 12.88 -15.22 -5.97
C HIS A 147 12.66 -15.00 -7.48
N ASP A 148 11.84 -15.84 -8.10
CA ASP A 148 11.59 -15.78 -9.55
C ASP A 148 10.93 -14.43 -9.94
N ASN A 149 10.02 -13.93 -9.09
CA ASN A 149 9.43 -12.61 -9.29
C ASN A 149 10.46 -11.48 -9.11
N ALA A 150 11.37 -11.59 -8.14
CA ALA A 150 12.44 -10.63 -7.93
C ALA A 150 13.38 -10.59 -9.14
N MET A 151 13.78 -11.74 -9.66
CA MET A 151 14.61 -11.84 -10.88
C MET A 151 13.92 -11.22 -12.10
N LYS A 152 12.62 -11.50 -12.30
CA LYS A 152 11.85 -10.86 -13.38
C LYS A 152 11.79 -9.33 -13.25
N LEU A 153 11.71 -8.80 -12.04
CA LEU A 153 11.72 -7.34 -11.82
C LEU A 153 13.10 -6.75 -12.12
N LEU A 154 14.17 -7.43 -11.70
CA LEU A 154 15.56 -7.01 -12.00
C LEU A 154 15.84 -7.05 -13.51
N ALA A 155 15.41 -8.12 -14.20
CA ALA A 155 15.51 -8.25 -15.65
C ALA A 155 14.85 -7.07 -16.39
N ARG A 156 13.66 -6.62 -15.92
CA ARG A 156 12.96 -5.47 -16.53
C ARG A 156 13.72 -4.15 -16.47
N ILE A 157 14.67 -4.01 -15.56
CA ILE A 157 15.50 -2.81 -15.39
C ILE A 157 16.97 -3.04 -15.77
N GLY A 158 17.29 -4.19 -16.40
CA GLY A 158 18.63 -4.51 -16.88
C GLY A 158 19.64 -4.84 -15.76
N LEU A 159 19.18 -5.39 -14.65
CA LEU A 159 19.99 -5.82 -13.50
C LEU A 159 19.85 -7.34 -13.29
N GLU A 160 20.11 -8.10 -14.35
CA GLU A 160 19.98 -9.57 -14.34
C GLU A 160 21.21 -10.29 -13.82
N ASP A 161 22.38 -9.60 -13.78
CA ASP A 161 23.72 -10.12 -13.46
C ASP A 161 24.03 -10.00 -11.95
#